data_a06967f0f8f519b87725320645f95230
#
_entry.id   a06967f0f8f519b87725320645f95230
#
_cell.length_a   1.000
_cell.length_b   1.000
_cell.length_c   1.000
_cell.angle_alpha   90.00
_cell.angle_beta   90.00
_cell.angle_gamma   90.00
#
_symmetry.space_group_name_H-M   'P 1'
#
loop_
_entity.id
_entity.type
_entity.pdbx_description
1 polymer ?
#
loop_
_entity_poly.entity_id
_entity_poly.type
_entity_poly.pdbx_seq_one_letter_code
_entity_poly.pdbx_strand_id
1 'polypeptide(L)'
;AGILGSRAKRVEISAYDLSTDNVGEFDFVVCGSLMLHLRDPVRAMEAIRGVCRGSFLSAETVSIGLRSVFRRPAARLRGGDRCQWWIPNPAGHALMVEAAGFRIERAVRPYAIPLGPAHPARRTRLRASPEHWFAAPVTRGLSEASSDPSTAGWPPRRPQRASRDAT
;
A
#
# COMPACT_ATOMS: atom_id res chain seq x y z
N ALA A 1 -14.04 22.34 3.64
CA ALA A 1 -12.96 23.09 4.31
C ALA A 1 -13.51 24.30 5.10
N GLY A 2 -14.55 24.99 4.59
CA GLY A 2 -15.06 26.22 5.23
C GLY A 2 -15.65 26.05 6.64
N ILE A 3 -16.34 24.94 6.90
CA ILE A 3 -17.06 24.72 8.18
C ILE A 3 -16.11 24.53 9.38
N LEU A 4 -14.92 23.98 9.13
CA LEU A 4 -13.95 23.64 10.20
C LEU A 4 -12.73 24.58 10.20
N GLY A 5 -12.73 25.66 9.41
CA GLY A 5 -11.57 26.55 9.27
C GLY A 5 -10.30 25.83 8.75
N SER A 6 -10.45 24.66 8.16
CA SER A 6 -9.31 23.87 7.63
C SER A 6 -8.65 24.57 6.46
N ARG A 7 -7.31 24.61 6.46
CA ARG A 7 -6.48 25.07 5.34
C ARG A 7 -6.18 23.99 4.30
N ALA A 8 -6.78 22.80 4.46
CA ALA A 8 -6.60 21.71 3.52
C ALA A 8 -7.08 22.06 2.11
N LYS A 9 -6.28 21.78 1.13
CA LYS A 9 -6.61 21.92 -0.29
C LYS A 9 -6.97 20.54 -0.84
N ARG A 10 -8.09 20.47 -1.56
CA ARG A 10 -8.46 19.26 -2.30
C ARG A 10 -7.86 19.33 -3.69
N VAL A 11 -7.17 18.28 -4.09
CA VAL A 11 -6.65 18.08 -5.44
C VAL A 11 -7.29 16.80 -6.00
N GLU A 12 -7.87 16.89 -7.19
CA GLU A 12 -8.46 15.76 -7.89
C GLU A 12 -7.44 15.21 -8.88
N ILE A 13 -6.75 14.16 -8.46
CA ILE A 13 -5.70 13.51 -9.23
C ILE A 13 -5.70 12.01 -8.95
N SER A 14 -5.28 11.21 -9.93
CA SER A 14 -5.06 9.79 -9.74
C SER A 14 -3.83 9.56 -8.83
N ALA A 15 -3.93 8.59 -7.91
CA ALA A 15 -2.80 8.20 -7.07
C ALA A 15 -1.59 7.70 -7.88
N TYR A 16 -1.80 7.29 -9.13
CA TYR A 16 -0.73 6.87 -10.03
C TYR A 16 0.04 8.02 -10.68
N ASP A 17 -0.54 9.22 -10.68
CA ASP A 17 -0.03 10.38 -11.43
C ASP A 17 0.53 11.46 -10.49
N LEU A 18 0.73 11.11 -9.21
CA LEU A 18 1.36 12.00 -8.23
C LEU A 18 2.79 12.30 -8.64
N SER A 19 3.13 13.60 -8.68
CA SER A 19 4.48 14.07 -8.96
C SER A 19 4.75 15.39 -8.22
N THR A 20 6.01 15.75 -8.06
CA THR A 20 6.40 17.04 -7.46
C THR A 20 5.87 18.22 -8.24
N ASP A 21 5.68 18.08 -9.54
CA ASP A 21 5.20 19.16 -10.42
C ASP A 21 3.72 19.50 -10.18
N ASN A 22 2.91 18.48 -9.80
CA ASN A 22 1.47 18.69 -9.68
C ASN A 22 0.98 18.83 -8.23
N VAL A 23 1.65 18.24 -7.25
CA VAL A 23 1.25 18.36 -5.83
C VAL A 23 2.34 18.90 -4.92
N GLY A 24 3.59 19.01 -5.40
CA GLY A 24 4.74 19.39 -4.59
C GLY A 24 5.30 18.25 -3.75
N GLU A 25 6.16 18.58 -2.81
CA GLU A 25 6.79 17.64 -1.88
C GLU A 25 6.19 17.74 -0.48
N PHE A 26 6.18 16.63 0.25
CA PHE A 26 5.63 16.55 1.59
C PHE A 26 6.61 15.89 2.57
N ASP A 27 6.70 16.45 3.77
CA ASP A 27 7.46 15.85 4.87
C ASP A 27 6.74 14.63 5.48
N PHE A 28 5.42 14.60 5.37
CA PHE A 28 4.61 13.51 5.90
C PHE A 28 3.43 13.20 4.98
N VAL A 29 3.33 11.96 4.56
CA VAL A 29 2.24 11.46 3.72
C VAL A 29 1.50 10.35 4.43
N VAL A 30 0.19 10.38 4.37
CA VAL A 30 -0.68 9.31 4.92
C VAL A 30 -1.49 8.69 3.80
N CYS A 31 -1.46 7.38 3.72
CA CYS A 31 -2.36 6.60 2.87
C CYS A 31 -3.09 5.57 3.73
N GLY A 32 -4.40 5.62 3.72
CA GLY A 32 -5.22 4.70 4.50
C GLY A 32 -6.36 4.13 3.69
N SER A 33 -6.50 2.80 3.69
CA SER A 33 -7.58 2.06 3.01
C SER A 33 -7.75 2.41 1.52
N LEU A 34 -6.65 2.75 0.85
CA LEU A 34 -6.66 3.09 -0.58
C LEU A 34 -6.13 1.94 -1.44
N MET A 35 -5.05 1.29 -1.01
CA MET A 35 -4.31 0.33 -1.84
C MET A 35 -5.17 -0.87 -2.27
N LEU A 36 -6.10 -1.29 -1.42
CA LEU A 36 -7.02 -2.38 -1.76
C LEU A 36 -7.93 -2.05 -2.95
N HIS A 37 -8.18 -0.77 -3.23
CA HIS A 37 -9.02 -0.31 -4.34
C HIS A 37 -8.25 -0.14 -5.65
N LEU A 38 -6.93 -0.21 -5.60
CA LEU A 38 -6.07 0.00 -6.75
C LEU A 38 -5.72 -1.34 -7.43
N ARG A 39 -5.64 -1.31 -8.77
CA ARG A 39 -5.21 -2.47 -9.54
C ARG A 39 -3.71 -2.72 -9.40
N ASP A 40 -2.94 -1.65 -9.33
CA ASP A 40 -1.49 -1.66 -9.15
C ASP A 40 -1.10 -0.83 -7.92
N PRO A 41 -1.22 -1.40 -6.71
CA PRO A 41 -0.92 -0.68 -5.49
C PRO A 41 0.57 -0.32 -5.34
N VAL A 42 1.49 -1.12 -5.89
CA VAL A 42 2.92 -0.84 -5.81
C VAL A 42 3.25 0.41 -6.61
N ARG A 43 2.75 0.53 -7.84
CA ARG A 43 2.94 1.73 -8.66
C ARG A 43 2.40 3.00 -7.99
N ALA A 44 1.25 2.91 -7.32
CA ALA A 44 0.72 4.06 -6.58
C ALA A 44 1.63 4.45 -5.40
N MET A 45 2.20 3.47 -4.69
CA MET A 45 3.16 3.74 -3.63
C MET A 45 4.48 4.32 -4.16
N GLU A 46 4.93 3.91 -5.35
CA GLU A 46 6.08 4.51 -6.04
C GLU A 46 5.82 5.99 -6.36
N ALA A 47 4.62 6.33 -6.86
CA ALA A 47 4.22 7.71 -7.08
C ALA A 47 4.18 8.52 -5.77
N ILE A 48 3.63 7.93 -4.68
CA ILE A 48 3.69 8.52 -3.34
C ILE A 48 5.13 8.72 -2.89
N ARG A 49 6.02 7.76 -3.17
CA ARG A 49 7.44 7.86 -2.84
C ARG A 49 8.10 9.05 -3.53
N GLY A 50 7.73 9.33 -4.78
CA GLY A 50 8.24 10.47 -5.55
C GLY A 50 7.92 11.84 -4.94
N VAL A 51 6.84 11.96 -4.15
CA VAL A 51 6.41 13.22 -3.52
C VAL A 51 6.67 13.25 -2.00
N CYS A 52 7.15 12.16 -1.42
CA CYS A 52 7.39 12.03 0.02
C CYS A 52 8.88 12.10 0.34
N ARG A 53 9.36 13.24 0.82
CA ARG A 53 10.76 13.40 1.26
C ARG A 53 11.01 12.98 2.71
N GLY A 54 9.97 12.91 3.53
CA GLY A 54 10.05 12.56 4.95
C GLY A 54 9.46 11.19 5.29
N SER A 55 8.41 11.17 6.08
CA SER A 55 7.80 9.92 6.56
C SER A 55 6.51 9.59 5.82
N PHE A 56 6.31 8.32 5.55
CA PHE A 56 5.09 7.77 4.96
C PHE A 56 4.40 6.82 5.95
N LEU A 57 3.13 7.05 6.22
CA LEU A 57 2.27 6.16 6.98
C LEU A 57 1.31 5.44 6.03
N SER A 58 1.47 4.14 5.89
CA SER A 58 0.53 3.29 5.16
C SER A 58 -0.33 2.49 6.13
N ALA A 59 -1.63 2.75 6.16
CA ALA A 59 -2.60 2.06 7.02
C ALA A 59 -3.62 1.33 6.16
N GLU A 60 -3.38 0.05 5.90
CA GLU A 60 -4.15 -0.72 4.93
C GLU A 60 -4.85 -1.93 5.53
N THR A 61 -5.93 -2.35 4.88
CA THR A 61 -6.65 -3.58 5.22
C THR A 61 -5.77 -4.79 4.94
N VAL A 62 -5.64 -5.67 5.93
CA VAL A 62 -4.86 -6.90 5.81
C VAL A 62 -5.67 -8.13 6.21
N SER A 63 -5.36 -9.27 5.61
CA SER A 63 -5.95 -10.56 5.93
C SER A 63 -5.14 -11.29 7.00
N ILE A 64 -5.71 -11.43 8.19
CA ILE A 64 -5.11 -12.26 9.25
C ILE A 64 -5.25 -13.75 8.94
N GLY A 65 -6.32 -14.16 8.25
CA GLY A 65 -6.49 -15.54 7.82
C GLY A 65 -5.37 -16.01 6.88
N LEU A 66 -4.92 -15.16 5.96
CA LEU A 66 -3.77 -15.45 5.11
C LEU A 66 -2.46 -15.58 5.92
N ARG A 67 -2.32 -14.87 7.03
CA ARG A 67 -1.16 -15.00 7.92
C ARG A 67 -1.12 -16.36 8.60
N SER A 68 -2.27 -16.92 8.97
CA SER A 68 -2.35 -18.23 9.63
C SER A 68 -1.88 -19.36 8.72
N VAL A 69 -2.18 -19.22 7.41
CA VAL A 69 -1.81 -20.22 6.40
C VAL A 69 -0.42 -19.97 5.84
N PHE A 70 -0.07 -18.70 5.59
CA PHE A 70 1.19 -18.30 4.97
C PHE A 70 1.94 -17.33 5.88
N ARG A 71 3.06 -17.77 6.44
CA ARG A 71 4.00 -16.89 7.18
C ARG A 71 4.79 -15.97 6.24
N ARG A 72 4.83 -16.31 4.94
CA ARG A 72 5.51 -15.54 3.88
C ARG A 72 4.59 -14.44 3.34
N PRO A 73 5.15 -13.40 2.66
CA PRO A 73 4.36 -12.41 1.96
C PRO A 73 3.36 -13.07 1.01
N ALA A 74 2.09 -12.70 1.15
CA ALA A 74 1.01 -13.19 0.32
C ALA A 74 -0.09 -12.15 0.18
N ALA A 75 -0.78 -12.15 -0.95
CA ALA A 75 -1.95 -11.33 -1.16
C ALA A 75 -3.03 -12.16 -1.87
N ARG A 76 -4.29 -11.86 -1.56
CA ARG A 76 -5.44 -12.46 -2.21
C ARG A 76 -6.04 -11.47 -3.21
N LEU A 77 -6.26 -11.93 -4.44
CA LEU A 77 -7.07 -11.20 -5.40
C LEU A 77 -8.56 -11.41 -5.05
N ARG A 78 -9.31 -10.31 -4.90
CA ARG A 78 -10.73 -10.34 -4.56
C ARG A 78 -11.56 -9.88 -5.77
N GLY A 79 -11.55 -10.63 -6.83
CA GLY A 79 -12.16 -10.27 -8.12
C GLY A 79 -13.68 -10.20 -8.17
N GLY A 80 -14.41 -10.56 -7.09
CA GLY A 80 -15.87 -10.56 -7.05
C GLY A 80 -16.51 -9.24 -6.64
N ASP A 81 -15.79 -8.39 -5.94
CA ASP A 81 -16.24 -7.07 -5.48
C ASP A 81 -15.55 -6.00 -6.32
N ARG A 82 -16.30 -5.26 -7.10
CA ARG A 82 -15.78 -4.24 -8.05
C ARG A 82 -14.92 -3.15 -7.39
N CYS A 83 -14.91 -3.09 -6.04
CA CYS A 83 -14.22 -2.06 -5.28
C CYS A 83 -12.92 -2.53 -4.63
N GLN A 84 -12.63 -3.82 -4.58
CA GLN A 84 -11.45 -4.33 -3.86
C GLN A 84 -10.69 -5.32 -4.73
N TRP A 85 -9.42 -5.03 -4.97
CA TRP A 85 -8.56 -5.86 -5.82
C TRP A 85 -7.66 -6.76 -4.98
N TRP A 86 -6.90 -6.19 -4.05
CA TRP A 86 -5.86 -6.91 -3.34
C TRP A 86 -6.04 -6.80 -1.84
N ILE A 87 -5.99 -7.93 -1.14
CA ILE A 87 -5.93 -7.97 0.31
C ILE A 87 -4.68 -8.76 0.69
N PRO A 88 -3.58 -8.07 1.06
CA PRO A 88 -2.35 -8.72 1.49
C PRO A 88 -2.48 -9.25 2.92
N ASN A 89 -1.60 -10.17 3.30
CA ASN A 89 -1.28 -10.37 4.71
C ASN A 89 -0.31 -9.27 5.18
N PRO A 90 -0.03 -9.13 6.50
CA PRO A 90 0.87 -8.07 6.99
C PRO A 90 2.27 -8.11 6.35
N ALA A 91 2.82 -9.30 6.09
CA ALA A 91 4.11 -9.44 5.42
C ALA A 91 4.04 -9.03 3.93
N GLY A 92 2.92 -9.33 3.26
CA GLY A 92 2.69 -8.89 1.88
C GLY A 92 2.55 -7.38 1.76
N HIS A 93 1.84 -6.73 2.73
CA HIS A 93 1.76 -5.28 2.79
C HIS A 93 3.14 -4.64 3.00
N ALA A 94 3.93 -5.18 3.93
CA ALA A 94 5.30 -4.71 4.16
C ALA A 94 6.14 -4.82 2.88
N LEU A 95 6.08 -5.97 2.20
CA LEU A 95 6.80 -6.18 0.95
C LEU A 95 6.38 -5.20 -0.16
N MET A 96 5.08 -4.87 -0.28
CA MET A 96 4.61 -3.88 -1.25
C MET A 96 5.20 -2.49 -0.98
N VAL A 97 5.26 -2.09 0.30
CA VAL A 97 5.85 -0.81 0.74
C VAL A 97 7.35 -0.78 0.45
N GLU A 98 8.07 -1.85 0.75
CA GLU A 98 9.50 -1.97 0.47
C GLU A 98 9.79 -1.99 -1.04
N ALA A 99 8.99 -2.71 -1.83
CA ALA A 99 9.11 -2.76 -3.28
C ALA A 99 8.91 -1.38 -3.94
N ALA A 100 8.13 -0.50 -3.33
CA ALA A 100 7.95 0.89 -3.77
C ALA A 100 9.11 1.82 -3.34
N GLY A 101 10.20 1.28 -2.78
CA GLY A 101 11.38 2.05 -2.41
C GLY A 101 11.35 2.71 -1.04
N PHE A 102 10.42 2.31 -0.16
CA PHE A 102 10.41 2.76 1.23
C PHE A 102 11.17 1.78 2.13
N ARG A 103 11.77 2.31 3.19
CA ARG A 103 12.32 1.51 4.28
C ARG A 103 11.37 1.54 5.46
N ILE A 104 10.95 0.38 5.94
CA ILE A 104 10.06 0.28 7.11
C ILE A 104 10.86 0.52 8.39
N GLU A 105 10.52 1.57 9.12
CA GLU A 105 11.14 1.87 10.43
C GLU A 105 10.34 1.25 11.58
N ARG A 106 9.01 1.25 11.43
CA ARG A 106 8.12 0.74 12.47
C ARG A 106 6.91 0.08 11.84
N ALA A 107 6.55 -1.09 12.31
CA ALA A 107 5.30 -1.77 12.00
C ALA A 107 4.47 -1.96 13.27
N VAL A 108 3.18 -1.65 13.18
CA VAL A 108 2.22 -1.87 14.27
C VAL A 108 1.56 -3.23 14.08
N ARG A 109 1.25 -3.89 15.19
CA ARG A 109 0.46 -5.13 15.13
C ARG A 109 -0.91 -4.84 14.50
N PRO A 110 -1.43 -5.74 13.67
CA PRO A 110 -2.76 -5.57 13.11
C PRO A 110 -3.81 -5.35 14.20
N TYR A 111 -4.70 -4.41 13.96
CA TYR A 111 -5.78 -4.05 14.86
C TYR A 111 -7.11 -3.93 14.09
N ALA A 112 -8.21 -4.13 14.80
CA ALA A 112 -9.53 -3.91 14.22
C ALA A 112 -9.98 -2.47 14.51
N ILE A 113 -10.48 -1.80 13.47
CA ILE A 113 -11.15 -0.50 13.65
C ILE A 113 -12.61 -0.81 13.99
N PRO A 114 -13.12 -0.39 15.16
CA PRO A 114 -14.51 -0.53 15.46
C PRO A 114 -15.33 0.34 14.49
N LEU A 115 -16.29 -0.27 13.84
CA LEU A 115 -17.28 0.47 13.08
C LEU A 115 -18.08 1.35 14.05
N GLY A 116 -18.41 2.59 13.63
CA GLY A 116 -19.15 3.52 14.47
C GLY A 116 -20.56 3.03 14.88
N PRO A 117 -21.29 3.80 15.68
CA PRO A 117 -22.61 3.41 16.21
C PRO A 117 -23.63 3.03 15.14
N ALA A 118 -23.49 3.58 13.92
CA ALA A 118 -24.36 3.22 12.78
C ALA A 118 -24.13 1.79 12.26
N HIS A 119 -23.01 1.19 12.61
CA HIS A 119 -22.66 -0.18 12.25
C HIS A 119 -22.18 -0.94 13.48
N PRO A 120 -23.08 -1.23 14.44
CA PRO A 120 -22.70 -1.96 15.64
C PRO A 120 -22.16 -3.31 15.22
N ALA A 121 -20.95 -3.61 15.66
CA ALA A 121 -20.36 -4.93 15.49
C ALA A 121 -21.35 -5.94 16.09
N ARG A 122 -22.02 -6.74 15.25
CA ARG A 122 -22.80 -7.87 15.75
C ARG A 122 -21.86 -8.67 16.63
N ARG A 123 -22.17 -8.80 17.90
CA ARG A 123 -21.54 -9.74 18.83
C ARG A 123 -21.83 -11.18 18.38
N THR A 124 -21.40 -11.54 17.20
CA THR A 124 -21.28 -12.94 16.84
C THR A 124 -20.02 -13.41 17.55
N ARG A 125 -20.24 -14.05 18.71
CA ARG A 125 -19.25 -14.90 19.34
C ARG A 125 -18.54 -15.67 18.20
N LEU A 126 -17.24 -15.49 18.06
CA LEU A 126 -16.31 -16.29 17.27
C LEU A 126 -16.00 -15.92 15.80
N ARG A 127 -16.48 -14.86 15.21
CA ARG A 127 -15.95 -14.43 13.90
C ARG A 127 -16.01 -12.92 13.75
N ALA A 128 -15.04 -12.21 14.32
CA ALA A 128 -14.55 -11.01 13.62
C ALA A 128 -14.07 -11.53 12.26
N SER A 129 -14.76 -11.15 11.17
CA SER A 129 -14.31 -11.53 9.84
C SER A 129 -12.82 -11.18 9.74
N PRO A 130 -11.94 -12.12 9.38
CA PRO A 130 -10.50 -11.84 9.31
C PRO A 130 -10.13 -10.76 8.31
N GLU A 131 -11.11 -10.14 7.69
CA GLU A 131 -11.02 -9.20 6.60
C GLU A 131 -10.96 -7.72 7.01
N HIS A 132 -11.16 -7.39 8.29
CA HIS A 132 -11.20 -6.01 8.78
C HIS A 132 -10.02 -5.65 9.70
N TRP A 133 -8.89 -6.27 9.50
CA TRP A 133 -7.68 -5.96 10.23
C TRP A 133 -6.80 -5.00 9.44
N PHE A 134 -6.28 -4.01 10.13
CA PHE A 134 -5.37 -3.02 9.56
C PHE A 134 -3.95 -3.24 10.06
N ALA A 135 -2.98 -3.08 9.18
CA ALA A 135 -1.58 -2.97 9.53
C ALA A 135 -1.07 -1.60 9.08
N ALA A 136 -0.34 -0.94 9.94
CA ALA A 136 0.20 0.38 9.66
C ALA A 136 1.73 0.37 9.82
N PRO A 137 2.51 0.15 8.77
CA PRO A 137 3.93 0.46 8.77
C PRO A 137 4.12 1.99 8.69
N VAL A 138 5.00 2.51 9.54
CA VAL A 138 5.55 3.85 9.41
C VAL A 138 6.89 3.72 8.73
N THR A 139 7.07 4.44 7.64
CA THR A 139 8.30 4.38 6.84
C THR A 139 8.91 5.78 6.73
N ARG A 140 10.21 5.86 6.60
CA ARG A 140 10.90 7.09 6.25
C ARG A 140 11.32 7.03 4.79
N GLY A 141 10.99 8.07 4.04
CA GLY A 141 11.53 8.26 2.71
C GLY A 141 13.05 8.49 2.81
N LEU A 142 13.85 7.73 2.08
CA LEU A 142 15.27 8.00 1.97
C LEU A 142 15.43 9.29 1.18
N SER A 143 15.87 10.38 1.84
CA SER A 143 16.14 11.67 1.18
C SER A 143 17.45 11.68 0.40
N GLU A 144 18.23 10.62 0.44
CA GLU A 144 19.40 10.45 -0.40
C GLU A 144 19.02 9.56 -1.57
N ALA A 145 18.77 10.17 -2.71
CA ALA A 145 18.90 9.49 -3.98
C ALA A 145 20.36 9.06 -4.08
N SER A 146 20.64 7.80 -3.76
CA SER A 146 21.85 7.16 -4.24
C SER A 146 21.80 7.26 -5.76
N SER A 147 22.69 8.06 -6.32
CA SER A 147 22.85 8.21 -7.76
C SER A 147 23.52 6.98 -8.39
N ASP A 148 23.46 5.85 -7.71
CA ASP A 148 23.94 4.57 -8.22
C ASP A 148 22.81 3.83 -8.93
N PRO A 149 22.80 3.82 -10.27
CA PRO A 149 21.80 3.10 -11.05
C PRO A 149 21.84 1.58 -10.86
N SER A 150 22.84 1.04 -10.14
CA SER A 150 22.98 -0.39 -9.89
C SER A 150 22.07 -0.93 -8.78
N THR A 151 21.52 -0.05 -7.93
CA THR A 151 20.63 -0.44 -6.82
C THR A 151 19.14 -0.34 -7.13
N ALA A 152 18.76 0.16 -8.30
CA ALA A 152 17.37 0.32 -8.75
C ALA A 152 16.91 -0.82 -9.68
N GLY A 153 17.51 -2.00 -9.59
CA GLY A 153 17.23 -3.09 -10.52
C GLY A 153 16.53 -4.29 -9.87
N TRP A 154 15.22 -4.39 -10.04
CA TRP A 154 14.60 -5.70 -10.26
C TRP A 154 15.40 -6.41 -11.35
N PRO A 155 15.77 -7.72 -11.22
CA PRO A 155 16.63 -8.38 -12.19
C PRO A 155 16.01 -8.26 -13.59
N PRO A 156 16.81 -7.96 -14.61
CA PRO A 156 16.32 -7.77 -15.97
C PRO A 156 15.54 -9.00 -16.41
N ARG A 157 14.40 -8.78 -17.05
CA ARG A 157 13.61 -9.86 -17.65
C ARG A 157 14.53 -10.71 -18.50
N ARG A 158 14.60 -12.01 -18.22
CA ARG A 158 15.29 -12.95 -19.09
C ARG A 158 14.75 -12.76 -20.51
N PRO A 159 15.60 -12.61 -21.54
CA PRO A 159 15.13 -12.56 -22.91
C PRO A 159 14.36 -13.84 -23.20
N GLN A 160 13.15 -13.70 -23.74
CA GLN A 160 12.38 -14.83 -24.24
C GLN A 160 13.25 -15.53 -25.28
N ARG A 161 13.52 -16.81 -25.08
CA ARG A 161 14.16 -17.64 -26.10
C ARG A 161 13.28 -17.58 -27.34
N ALA A 162 13.81 -17.02 -28.43
CA ALA A 162 13.22 -17.16 -29.75
C ALA A 162 13.05 -18.65 -30.01
N SER A 163 11.83 -19.09 -30.28
CA SER A 163 11.54 -20.41 -30.82
C SER A 163 12.30 -20.52 -32.14
N ARG A 164 13.31 -21.35 -32.18
CA ARG A 164 13.88 -21.82 -33.42
C ARG A 164 12.85 -22.83 -33.98
N ASP A 165 11.96 -22.35 -34.80
CA ASP A 165 11.19 -23.23 -35.61
C ASP A 165 12.09 -23.79 -36.74
N ALA A 166 12.03 -25.09 -36.77
CA ALA A 166 12.76 -25.96 -37.62
C ALA A 166 12.34 -25.81 -39.11
N THR A 167 13.30 -25.94 -39.93
CA THR A 167 13.18 -26.46 -41.26
C THR A 167 12.77 -27.94 -41.24
#